data_009d7dafa67afe781fdd35da00643dc5
#
_entry.id   009d7dafa67afe781fdd35da00643dc5
#
_cell.length_a   1.000
_cell.length_b   1.000
_cell.length_c   1.000
_cell.angle_alpha   90.00
_cell.angle_beta   90.00
_cell.angle_gamma   90.00
#
_symmetry.space_group_name_H-M   'P 1'
#
loop_
_entity.id
_entity.type
_entity.pdbx_description
1 polymer ?
#
loop_
_entity_poly.entity_id
_entity_poly.type
_entity_poly.pdbx_seq_one_letter_code
_entity_poly.pdbx_strand_id
1 'polypeptide(L)'
;ESIRLMDKNKVGHFDADTAGKLQLFKQQIDNATRFIPLWVKIAVAIALGLGTMVGWKRIVVTVGEKIGNTHLTYAQGASAETVAMLTIGAADMFGLPVSTTHVLSSGVAGTMVANGGGLQIKAIRNLLMAWVLTLPGAIVLSGSLYWLFTQIF
;
A
#
# COMPACT_ATOMS: atom_id res chain seq x y z
N GLU A 1 -6.69 16.89 -10.19
CA GLU A 1 -8.12 16.54 -10.38
C GLU A 1 -8.94 17.77 -10.75
N SER A 2 -8.81 18.90 -10.06
CA SER A 2 -9.51 20.17 -10.37
C SER A 2 -9.24 20.67 -11.79
N ILE A 3 -7.99 20.58 -12.29
CA ILE A 3 -7.62 20.98 -13.65
C ILE A 3 -8.24 20.03 -14.71
N ARG A 4 -8.35 18.72 -14.40
CA ARG A 4 -9.05 17.75 -15.25
C ARG A 4 -10.54 18.02 -15.36
N LEU A 5 -11.16 18.46 -14.28
CA LEU A 5 -12.59 18.80 -14.24
C LEU A 5 -12.88 20.11 -14.98
N MET A 6 -11.97 21.09 -14.92
CA MET A 6 -12.08 22.34 -15.66
C MET A 6 -11.97 22.11 -17.18
N ASP A 7 -11.08 21.23 -17.62
CA ASP A 7 -10.90 20.87 -19.04
C ASP A 7 -12.15 20.10 -19.57
N LYS A 8 -12.72 19.21 -18.75
CA LYS A 8 -13.89 18.39 -19.12
C LYS A 8 -15.21 19.15 -19.16
N ASN A 9 -15.35 20.21 -18.34
CA ASN A 9 -16.58 20.98 -18.21
C ASN A 9 -16.65 22.26 -19.05
N LYS A 10 -15.61 22.57 -19.85
CA LYS A 10 -15.52 23.82 -20.66
C LYS A 10 -15.85 25.09 -19.84
N VAL A 11 -15.55 25.10 -18.56
CA VAL A 11 -15.80 26.22 -17.67
C VAL A 11 -14.64 27.21 -17.81
N GLY A 12 -14.84 28.23 -18.64
CA GLY A 12 -13.95 29.33 -18.91
C GLY A 12 -13.45 29.33 -20.35
N HIS A 13 -13.75 30.36 -21.11
CA HIS A 13 -13.07 30.69 -22.37
C HIS A 13 -11.63 31.12 -22.03
N PHE A 14 -10.75 30.14 -21.90
CA PHE A 14 -9.31 30.45 -21.86
C PHE A 14 -8.85 30.76 -23.27
N ASP A 15 -8.13 31.85 -23.40
CA ASP A 15 -7.44 32.20 -24.63
C ASP A 15 -6.51 31.04 -25.03
N ALA A 16 -6.37 30.77 -26.34
CA ALA A 16 -5.61 29.62 -26.86
C ALA A 16 -4.18 29.55 -26.30
N ASP A 17 -3.55 30.70 -26.00
CA ASP A 17 -2.24 30.79 -25.39
C ASP A 17 -2.23 30.33 -23.91
N THR A 18 -3.29 30.66 -23.17
CA THR A 18 -3.45 30.23 -21.77
C THR A 18 -3.75 28.74 -21.65
N ALA A 19 -4.54 28.20 -22.57
CA ALA A 19 -4.81 26.76 -22.65
C ALA A 19 -3.54 25.95 -22.96
N GLY A 20 -2.69 26.47 -23.87
CA GLY A 20 -1.40 25.86 -24.19
C GLY A 20 -0.44 25.86 -22.99
N LYS A 21 -0.36 26.97 -22.27
CA LYS A 21 0.47 27.11 -21.05
C LYS A 21 -0.03 26.17 -19.91
N LEU A 22 -1.33 26.03 -19.75
CA LEU A 22 -1.94 25.09 -18.79
C LEU A 22 -1.65 23.63 -19.13
N GLN A 23 -1.68 23.26 -20.42
CA GLN A 23 -1.32 21.91 -20.84
C GLN A 23 0.17 21.61 -20.63
N LEU A 24 1.06 22.55 -20.94
CA LEU A 24 2.49 22.42 -20.68
C LEU A 24 2.78 22.31 -19.19
N PHE A 25 2.14 23.11 -18.36
CA PHE A 25 2.27 23.05 -16.89
C PHE A 25 1.77 21.73 -16.33
N LYS A 26 0.63 21.23 -16.82
CA LYS A 26 0.09 19.90 -16.47
C LYS A 26 1.07 18.80 -16.85
N GLN A 27 1.64 18.85 -18.04
CA GLN A 27 2.61 17.87 -18.51
C GLN A 27 3.90 17.88 -17.67
N GLN A 28 4.36 19.06 -17.26
CA GLN A 28 5.51 19.21 -16.37
C GLN A 28 5.24 18.65 -14.98
N ILE A 29 4.05 18.90 -14.41
CA ILE A 29 3.63 18.33 -13.13
C ILE A 29 3.48 16.81 -13.22
N ASP A 30 2.82 16.28 -14.26
CA ASP A 30 2.65 14.85 -14.48
C ASP A 30 4.01 14.15 -14.64
N ASN A 31 4.96 14.76 -15.34
CA ASN A 31 6.32 14.25 -15.48
C ASN A 31 7.09 14.29 -14.15
N ALA A 32 6.97 15.38 -13.39
CA ALA A 32 7.64 15.50 -12.10
C ALA A 32 7.10 14.55 -11.04
N THR A 33 5.79 14.25 -11.07
CA THR A 33 5.13 13.40 -10.05
C THR A 33 5.06 11.93 -10.44
N ARG A 34 5.11 11.60 -11.73
CA ARG A 34 5.01 10.21 -12.22
C ARG A 34 6.33 9.60 -12.66
N PHE A 35 7.37 10.43 -12.83
CA PHE A 35 8.66 9.93 -13.29
C PHE A 35 9.48 9.39 -12.12
N ILE A 36 9.36 8.09 -11.87
CA ILE A 36 10.27 7.37 -10.99
C ILE A 36 11.41 6.83 -11.86
N PRO A 37 12.65 7.30 -11.67
CA PRO A 37 13.80 6.81 -12.42
C PRO A 37 13.93 5.27 -12.34
N LEU A 38 14.36 4.64 -13.43
CA LEU A 38 14.47 3.17 -13.50
C LEU A 38 15.38 2.61 -12.41
N TRP A 39 16.47 3.29 -12.09
CA TRP A 39 17.39 2.85 -11.02
C TRP A 39 16.73 2.80 -9.65
N VAL A 40 15.80 3.73 -9.34
CA VAL A 40 15.03 3.72 -8.08
C VAL A 40 14.12 2.49 -8.04
N LYS A 41 13.44 2.17 -9.15
CA LYS A 41 12.59 0.97 -9.24
C LYS A 41 13.42 -0.30 -9.00
N ILE A 42 14.60 -0.39 -9.60
CA ILE A 42 15.52 -1.53 -9.43
C ILE A 42 16.01 -1.59 -7.98
N ALA A 43 16.46 -0.47 -7.40
CA ALA A 43 16.93 -0.42 -6.02
C ALA A 43 15.84 -0.85 -5.02
N VAL A 44 14.61 -0.36 -5.19
CA VAL A 44 13.46 -0.75 -4.36
C VAL A 44 13.13 -2.24 -4.54
N ALA A 45 13.14 -2.75 -5.77
CA ALA A 45 12.88 -4.17 -6.03
C ALA A 45 13.93 -5.08 -5.37
N ILE A 46 15.20 -4.72 -5.44
CA ILE A 46 16.29 -5.44 -4.77
C ILE A 46 16.13 -5.36 -3.24
N ALA A 47 15.87 -4.18 -2.69
CA ALA A 47 15.70 -3.99 -1.25
C ALA A 47 14.51 -4.79 -0.71
N LEU A 48 13.38 -4.79 -1.43
CA LEU A 48 12.21 -5.60 -1.09
C LEU A 48 12.49 -7.10 -1.19
N GLY A 49 13.18 -7.52 -2.26
CA GLY A 49 13.58 -8.92 -2.45
C GLY A 49 14.46 -9.43 -1.32
N LEU A 50 15.53 -8.69 -0.98
CA LEU A 50 16.43 -9.04 0.12
C LEU A 50 15.71 -9.00 1.47
N GLY A 51 14.87 -7.99 1.72
CA GLY A 51 14.07 -7.89 2.94
C GLY A 51 13.11 -9.08 3.10
N THR A 52 12.48 -9.51 2.01
CA THR A 52 11.61 -10.68 2.01
C THR A 52 12.39 -11.96 2.29
N MET A 53 13.57 -12.14 1.68
CA MET A 53 14.41 -13.33 1.93
C MET A 53 14.79 -13.49 3.40
N VAL A 54 15.03 -12.39 4.10
CA VAL A 54 15.42 -12.42 5.53
C VAL A 54 14.19 -12.58 6.44
N GLY A 55 13.06 -11.97 6.10
CA GLY A 55 11.89 -11.85 6.99
C GLY A 55 10.74 -12.82 6.74
N TRP A 56 10.69 -13.50 5.58
CA TRP A 56 9.53 -14.25 5.12
C TRP A 56 8.99 -15.30 6.10
N LYS A 57 9.88 -16.08 6.71
CA LYS A 57 9.51 -17.16 7.63
C LYS A 57 8.73 -16.64 8.84
N ARG A 58 9.15 -15.50 9.39
CA ARG A 58 8.48 -14.88 10.53
C ARG A 58 7.07 -14.38 10.16
N ILE A 59 6.93 -13.83 8.95
CA ILE A 59 5.64 -13.33 8.46
C ILE A 59 4.70 -14.50 8.20
N VAL A 60 5.15 -15.54 7.50
CA VAL A 60 4.35 -16.74 7.18
C VAL A 60 3.87 -17.44 8.44
N VAL A 61 4.76 -17.65 9.41
CA VAL A 61 4.39 -18.26 10.70
C VAL A 61 3.40 -17.38 11.48
N THR A 62 3.58 -16.07 11.45
CA THR A 62 2.67 -15.17 12.18
C THR A 62 1.28 -15.16 11.55
N VAL A 63 1.19 -15.07 10.22
CA VAL A 63 -0.09 -15.02 9.50
C VAL A 63 -0.77 -16.40 9.46
N GLY A 64 0.00 -17.47 9.23
CA GLY A 64 -0.56 -18.81 9.07
C GLY A 64 -0.85 -19.56 10.39
N GLU A 65 -0.10 -19.26 11.46
CA GLU A 65 -0.17 -20.07 12.69
C GLU A 65 -0.58 -19.29 13.94
N LYS A 66 -0.43 -17.95 13.95
CA LYS A 66 -0.68 -17.15 15.16
C LYS A 66 -1.98 -16.34 15.13
N ILE A 67 -2.64 -16.21 14.00
CA ILE A 67 -3.90 -15.49 13.90
C ILE A 67 -5.05 -16.34 14.44
N GLY A 68 -5.12 -17.61 14.04
CA GLY A 68 -6.12 -18.58 14.50
C GLY A 68 -5.63 -19.44 15.66
N ASN A 69 -6.56 -20.10 16.32
CA ASN A 69 -6.26 -21.14 17.34
C ASN A 69 -5.95 -22.50 16.69
N THR A 70 -6.23 -22.66 15.40
CA THR A 70 -5.96 -23.85 14.60
C THR A 70 -5.00 -23.50 13.47
N HIS A 71 -4.32 -24.51 12.92
CA HIS A 71 -3.47 -24.31 11.74
C HIS A 71 -4.30 -23.90 10.52
N LEU A 72 -3.75 -22.99 9.73
CA LEU A 72 -4.35 -22.56 8.47
C LEU A 72 -4.39 -23.71 7.48
N THR A 73 -5.58 -24.07 7.00
CA THR A 73 -5.73 -25.07 5.96
C THR A 73 -5.48 -24.47 4.57
N TYR A 74 -5.17 -25.30 3.59
CA TYR A 74 -4.99 -24.87 2.20
C TYR A 74 -6.23 -24.14 1.65
N ALA A 75 -7.42 -24.65 1.95
CA ALA A 75 -8.67 -24.04 1.51
C ALA A 75 -8.89 -22.65 2.11
N GLN A 76 -8.59 -22.48 3.40
CA GLN A 76 -8.65 -21.17 4.07
C GLN A 76 -7.64 -20.17 3.49
N GLY A 77 -6.42 -20.62 3.23
CA GLY A 77 -5.39 -19.81 2.59
C GLY A 77 -5.81 -19.34 1.19
N ALA A 78 -6.26 -20.28 0.34
CA ALA A 78 -6.73 -19.97 -1.00
C ALA A 78 -7.95 -19.02 -1.00
N SER A 79 -8.87 -19.18 -0.06
CA SER A 79 -10.02 -18.28 0.11
C SER A 79 -9.57 -16.87 0.53
N ALA A 80 -8.65 -16.76 1.48
CA ALA A 80 -8.11 -15.49 1.93
C ALA A 80 -7.37 -14.75 0.80
N GLU A 81 -6.56 -15.45 0.03
CA GLU A 81 -5.86 -14.89 -1.14
C GLU A 81 -6.82 -14.45 -2.24
N THR A 82 -7.86 -15.23 -2.52
CA THR A 82 -8.89 -14.86 -3.51
C THR A 82 -9.61 -13.58 -3.11
N VAL A 83 -10.04 -13.47 -1.85
CA VAL A 83 -10.67 -12.26 -1.32
C VAL A 83 -9.69 -11.08 -1.35
N ALA A 84 -8.43 -11.30 -1.00
CA ALA A 84 -7.41 -10.26 -1.05
C ALA A 84 -7.20 -9.76 -2.48
N MET A 85 -7.08 -10.66 -3.45
CA MET A 85 -6.94 -10.31 -4.87
C MET A 85 -8.12 -9.47 -5.37
N LEU A 86 -9.35 -9.88 -5.08
CA LEU A 86 -10.55 -9.13 -5.48
C LEU A 86 -10.63 -7.76 -4.80
N THR A 87 -10.32 -7.68 -3.52
CA THR A 87 -10.36 -6.42 -2.75
C THR A 87 -9.29 -5.44 -3.24
N ILE A 88 -8.06 -5.91 -3.45
CA ILE A 88 -6.95 -5.08 -3.94
C ILE A 88 -7.23 -4.64 -5.37
N GLY A 89 -7.71 -5.55 -6.24
CA GLY A 89 -8.07 -5.22 -7.61
C GLY A 89 -9.19 -4.18 -7.70
N ALA A 90 -10.23 -4.32 -6.88
CA ALA A 90 -11.30 -3.33 -6.79
C ALA A 90 -10.76 -1.97 -6.29
N ALA A 91 -9.93 -1.98 -5.24
CA ALA A 91 -9.34 -0.74 -4.72
C ALA A 91 -8.47 -0.03 -5.76
N ASP A 92 -7.69 -0.77 -6.56
CA ASP A 92 -6.87 -0.24 -7.65
C ASP A 92 -7.74 0.44 -8.72
N MET A 93 -8.86 -0.19 -9.11
CA MET A 93 -9.82 0.39 -10.07
C MET A 93 -10.40 1.72 -9.59
N PHE A 94 -10.62 1.88 -8.30
CA PHE A 94 -11.13 3.12 -7.69
C PHE A 94 -10.03 4.10 -7.27
N GLY A 95 -8.76 3.74 -7.44
CA GLY A 95 -7.62 4.57 -7.01
C GLY A 95 -7.49 4.71 -5.49
N LEU A 96 -7.98 3.72 -4.74
CA LEU A 96 -7.92 3.71 -3.28
C LEU A 96 -6.61 3.06 -2.80
N PRO A 97 -5.83 3.74 -1.95
CA PRO A 97 -4.63 3.15 -1.37
C PRO A 97 -5.01 2.11 -0.32
N VAL A 98 -4.65 0.85 -0.56
CA VAL A 98 -4.86 -0.25 0.39
C VAL A 98 -3.55 -0.97 0.69
N SER A 99 -3.42 -1.44 1.92
CA SER A 99 -2.28 -2.28 2.32
C SER A 99 -2.58 -3.74 2.05
N THR A 100 -1.77 -4.38 1.20
CA THR A 100 -1.89 -5.81 0.88
C THR A 100 -1.80 -6.69 2.12
N THR A 101 -0.93 -6.34 3.07
CA THR A 101 -0.76 -7.07 4.33
C THR A 101 -2.00 -6.97 5.21
N HIS A 102 -2.62 -5.79 5.30
CA HIS A 102 -3.86 -5.61 6.06
C HIS A 102 -5.00 -6.43 5.46
N VAL A 103 -5.16 -6.37 4.13
CA VAL A 103 -6.23 -7.11 3.43
C VAL A 103 -6.04 -8.61 3.60
N LEU A 104 -4.83 -9.13 3.36
CA LEU A 104 -4.54 -10.56 3.49
C LEU A 104 -4.71 -11.06 4.92
N SER A 105 -4.16 -10.34 5.91
CA SER A 105 -4.29 -10.74 7.33
C SER A 105 -5.74 -10.72 7.80
N SER A 106 -6.55 -9.78 7.33
CA SER A 106 -7.99 -9.72 7.61
C SER A 106 -8.73 -10.87 6.93
N GLY A 107 -8.35 -11.22 5.69
CA GLY A 107 -8.89 -12.38 4.98
C GLY A 107 -8.64 -13.68 5.74
N VAL A 108 -7.40 -13.91 6.20
CA VAL A 108 -7.04 -15.08 7.01
C VAL A 108 -7.82 -15.10 8.32
N ALA A 109 -7.91 -13.98 9.03
CA ALA A 109 -8.70 -13.89 10.25
C ALA A 109 -10.19 -14.21 10.00
N GLY A 110 -10.76 -13.68 8.91
CA GLY A 110 -12.14 -13.97 8.50
C GLY A 110 -12.38 -15.46 8.22
N THR A 111 -11.49 -16.11 7.48
CA THR A 111 -11.62 -17.57 7.20
C THR A 111 -11.48 -18.41 8.46
N MET A 112 -10.64 -18.02 9.43
CA MET A 112 -10.50 -18.70 10.72
C MET A 112 -11.78 -18.59 11.55
N VAL A 113 -12.41 -17.40 11.60
CA VAL A 113 -13.69 -17.22 12.29
C VAL A 113 -14.80 -18.03 11.63
N ALA A 114 -14.91 -17.96 10.30
CA ALA A 114 -15.94 -18.67 9.54
C ALA A 114 -15.85 -20.19 9.71
N ASN A 115 -14.64 -20.71 9.86
CA ASN A 115 -14.41 -22.16 10.08
C ASN A 115 -14.50 -22.59 11.56
N GLY A 116 -14.91 -21.71 12.48
CA GLY A 116 -15.03 -22.01 13.90
C GLY A 116 -13.69 -22.19 14.64
N GLY A 117 -12.56 -21.90 14.00
CA GLY A 117 -11.21 -22.05 14.57
C GLY A 117 -10.87 -21.02 15.65
N GLY A 118 -11.68 -19.98 15.78
CA GLY A 118 -11.44 -18.89 16.71
C GLY A 118 -10.20 -18.05 16.38
N LEU A 119 -10.02 -16.94 17.08
CA LEU A 119 -8.89 -16.04 16.91
C LEU A 119 -8.05 -15.93 18.18
N GLN A 120 -6.75 -15.83 18.01
CA GLN A 120 -5.84 -15.50 19.11
C GLN A 120 -5.86 -13.98 19.35
N ILE A 121 -6.60 -13.54 20.35
CA ILE A 121 -6.78 -12.12 20.70
C ILE A 121 -5.44 -11.40 20.87
N LYS A 122 -4.44 -12.07 21.46
CA LYS A 122 -3.09 -11.51 21.64
C LYS A 122 -2.42 -11.21 20.30
N ALA A 123 -2.55 -12.10 19.32
CA ALA A 123 -1.99 -11.92 17.97
C ALA A 123 -2.70 -10.79 17.23
N ILE A 124 -4.03 -10.77 17.27
CA ILE A 124 -4.85 -9.71 16.66
C ILE A 124 -4.49 -8.35 17.25
N ARG A 125 -4.41 -8.24 18.58
CA ARG A 125 -4.00 -6.98 19.24
C ARG A 125 -2.61 -6.53 18.79
N ASN A 126 -1.65 -7.44 18.69
CA ASN A 126 -0.29 -7.12 18.25
C ASN A 126 -0.27 -6.66 16.77
N LEU A 127 -1.07 -7.27 15.90
CA LEU A 127 -1.23 -6.82 14.51
C LEU A 127 -1.84 -5.43 14.44
N LEU A 128 -2.92 -5.17 15.17
CA LEU A 128 -3.56 -3.86 15.21
C LEU A 128 -2.61 -2.79 15.74
N MET A 129 -1.87 -3.08 16.81
CA MET A 129 -0.85 -2.16 17.33
C MET A 129 0.25 -1.89 16.30
N ALA A 130 0.74 -2.92 15.60
CA ALA A 130 1.72 -2.74 14.54
C ALA A 130 1.18 -1.85 13.42
N TRP A 131 -0.09 -2.01 13.04
CA TRP A 131 -0.72 -1.18 12.00
C TRP A 131 -0.84 0.29 12.41
N VAL A 132 -1.22 0.54 13.67
CA VAL A 132 -1.31 1.92 14.20
C VAL A 132 0.08 2.55 14.32
N LEU A 133 1.11 1.78 14.72
CA LEU A 133 2.46 2.29 14.93
C LEU A 133 3.26 2.49 13.64
N THR A 134 2.90 1.81 12.55
CA THR A 134 3.63 1.94 11.27
C THR A 134 3.57 3.36 10.70
N LEU A 135 2.42 4.03 10.76
CA LEU A 135 2.28 5.40 10.25
C LEU A 135 3.14 6.41 11.02
N PRO A 136 3.03 6.54 12.37
CA PRO A 136 3.92 7.42 13.12
C PRO A 136 5.39 7.07 12.96
N GLY A 137 5.73 5.78 12.97
CA GLY A 137 7.10 5.30 12.77
C GLY A 137 7.67 5.70 11.40
N ALA A 138 6.90 5.54 10.33
CA ALA A 138 7.29 5.95 9.00
C ALA A 138 7.45 7.48 8.87
N ILE A 139 6.57 8.26 9.49
CA ILE A 139 6.64 9.73 9.50
C ILE A 139 7.91 10.19 10.22
N VAL A 140 8.18 9.66 11.42
CA VAL A 140 9.39 10.01 12.19
C VAL A 140 10.64 9.62 11.43
N LEU A 141 10.70 8.41 10.87
CA LEU A 141 11.86 7.92 10.14
C LEU A 141 12.11 8.74 8.86
N SER A 142 11.08 8.99 8.06
CA SER A 142 11.22 9.77 6.82
C SER A 142 11.57 11.23 7.11
N GLY A 143 10.95 11.83 8.13
CA GLY A 143 11.24 13.20 8.55
C GLY A 143 12.66 13.36 9.09
N SER A 144 13.15 12.42 9.90
CA SER A 144 14.52 12.44 10.42
C SER A 144 15.56 12.23 9.32
N LEU A 145 15.31 11.32 8.37
CA LEU A 145 16.18 11.12 7.21
C LEU A 145 16.20 12.36 6.31
N TYR A 146 15.04 12.95 6.01
CA TYR A 146 14.98 14.18 5.25
C TYR A 146 15.76 15.31 5.92
N TRP A 147 15.54 15.53 7.21
CA TRP A 147 16.28 16.53 7.98
C TRP A 147 17.80 16.28 7.94
N LEU A 148 18.21 15.02 8.12
CA LEU A 148 19.64 14.64 8.07
C LEU A 148 20.24 14.96 6.70
N PHE A 149 19.55 14.58 5.59
CA PHE A 149 20.04 14.85 4.24
C PHE A 149 20.13 16.36 3.95
N THR A 150 19.19 17.18 4.41
CA THR A 150 19.24 18.63 4.25
C THR A 150 20.34 19.31 5.05
N GLN A 151 20.93 18.63 6.05
CA GLN A 151 22.11 19.14 6.79
C GLN A 151 23.43 18.75 6.12
N ILE A 152 23.45 17.68 5.33
CA ILE A 152 24.66 17.15 4.71
C ILE A 152 24.84 17.72 3.29
N PHE A 153 23.74 17.99 2.58
CA PHE A 153 23.69 18.50 1.21
C PHE A 153 23.01 19.85 1.13
#